data_20e2652a055fb79c75b86b6b46f880a2
#
_entry.id   20e2652a055fb79c75b86b6b46f880a2
#
_cell.length_a   1.000
_cell.length_b   1.000
_cell.length_c   1.000
_cell.angle_alpha   90.00
_cell.angle_beta   90.00
_cell.angle_gamma   90.00
#
_symmetry.space_group_name_H-M   'P 1'
#
loop_
_entity.id
_entity.type
_entity.pdbx_description
1 polymer ?
#
loop_
_entity_poly.entity_id
_entity_poly.type
_entity_poly.pdbx_seq_one_letter_code
_entity_poly.pdbx_strand_id
1 'polypeptide(L)'
;MKKTIRIAKAITDPNRLRALAALRQGELCVCQLIELLGLVPSTVSKHMSILRDAELVEGKKRGKWMYYSLPPKKSNPAVSAILKWVIDQIENDSVVMRDGLQIKKLRC
;
A
#
# COMPACT_ATOMS: atom_id res chain seq x y z
N MET A 1 18.82 -7.99 9.91
CA MET A 1 17.82 -7.91 10.99
C MET A 1 17.00 -6.62 10.96
N LYS A 2 17.64 -5.48 10.75
CA LYS A 2 16.93 -4.19 10.69
C LYS A 2 15.85 -4.15 9.60
N LYS A 3 16.16 -4.69 8.43
CA LYS A 3 15.22 -4.73 7.30
C LYS A 3 14.01 -5.59 7.62
N THR A 4 14.22 -6.74 8.25
CA THR A 4 13.14 -7.63 8.66
C THR A 4 12.21 -6.94 9.66
N ILE A 5 12.77 -6.21 10.61
CA ILE A 5 12.00 -5.47 11.61
C ILE A 5 11.15 -4.38 10.94
N ARG A 6 11.71 -3.65 9.97
CA ARG A 6 10.96 -2.62 9.23
C ARG A 6 9.76 -3.23 8.50
N ILE A 7 9.97 -4.37 7.85
CA ILE A 7 8.89 -5.07 7.15
C ILE A 7 7.81 -5.51 8.16
N ALA A 8 8.23 -6.13 9.26
CA ALA A 8 7.28 -6.60 10.27
C ALA A 8 6.46 -5.44 10.83
N LYS A 9 7.09 -4.33 11.15
CA LYS A 9 6.38 -3.14 11.66
C LYS A 9 5.42 -2.56 10.63
N ALA A 10 5.82 -2.56 9.37
CA ALA A 10 5.00 -1.98 8.31
C ALA A 10 3.68 -2.72 8.12
N ILE A 11 3.63 -4.00 8.40
CA ILE A 11 2.43 -4.82 8.20
C ILE A 11 1.60 -5.03 9.47
N THR A 12 1.85 -4.27 10.53
CA THR A 12 1.11 -4.39 11.77
C THR A 12 -0.07 -3.41 11.90
N ASP A 13 -0.39 -2.67 10.86
CA ASP A 13 -1.46 -1.68 10.89
C ASP A 13 -2.50 -2.01 9.82
N PRO A 14 -3.81 -2.04 10.19
CA PRO A 14 -4.87 -2.38 9.22
C PRO A 14 -4.91 -1.46 8.01
N ASN A 15 -4.67 -0.17 8.18
CA ASN A 15 -4.73 0.77 7.06
C ASN A 15 -3.57 0.59 6.10
N ARG A 16 -2.40 0.21 6.62
CA ARG A 16 -1.27 -0.12 5.74
C ARG A 16 -1.54 -1.40 4.96
N LEU A 17 -2.17 -2.40 5.58
CA LEU A 17 -2.58 -3.61 4.88
C LEU A 17 -3.62 -3.30 3.79
N ARG A 18 -4.57 -2.41 4.08
CA ARG A 18 -5.56 -1.96 3.10
C ARG A 18 -4.88 -1.28 1.91
N ALA A 19 -3.89 -0.43 2.17
CA ALA A 19 -3.15 0.24 1.11
C ALA A 19 -2.42 -0.75 0.20
N LEU A 20 -1.76 -1.74 0.79
CA LEU A 20 -1.06 -2.77 0.01
C LEU A 20 -2.03 -3.55 -0.88
N ALA A 21 -3.18 -3.95 -0.33
CA ALA A 21 -4.19 -4.66 -1.10
C ALA A 21 -4.75 -3.78 -2.23
N ALA A 22 -4.95 -2.50 -1.98
CA ALA A 22 -5.45 -1.56 -2.98
C ALA A 22 -4.47 -1.42 -4.14
N LEU A 23 -3.18 -1.34 -3.85
CA LEU A 23 -2.15 -1.19 -4.87
C LEU A 23 -1.98 -2.44 -5.74
N ARG A 24 -2.54 -3.57 -5.34
CA ARG A 24 -2.56 -4.77 -6.16
C ARG A 24 -3.23 -4.53 -7.52
N GLN A 25 -4.22 -3.64 -7.56
CA GLN A 25 -4.95 -3.33 -8.79
C GLN A 25 -4.22 -2.33 -9.69
N GLY A 26 -3.13 -1.77 -9.22
CA GLY A 26 -2.34 -0.82 -9.99
C GLY A 26 -1.94 0.40 -9.19
N GLU A 27 -1.21 1.28 -9.84
CA GLU A 27 -0.72 2.52 -9.23
C GLU A 27 -1.88 3.42 -8.78
N LEU A 28 -1.71 4.04 -7.61
CA LEU A 28 -2.68 5.00 -7.09
C LEU A 28 -1.97 6.29 -6.68
N CYS A 29 -2.65 7.40 -6.93
CA CYS A 29 -2.22 8.71 -6.42
C CYS A 29 -2.47 8.77 -4.93
N VAL A 30 -1.65 9.52 -4.20
CA VAL A 30 -1.85 9.71 -2.75
C VAL A 30 -3.25 10.22 -2.43
N CYS A 31 -3.84 11.07 -3.28
CA CYS A 31 -5.19 11.58 -3.02
C CYS A 31 -6.26 10.49 -3.13
N GLN A 32 -6.05 9.50 -4.00
CA GLN A 32 -6.93 8.34 -4.07
C GLN A 32 -6.83 7.49 -2.80
N LEU A 33 -5.63 7.34 -2.28
CA LEU A 33 -5.42 6.62 -1.02
C LEU A 33 -6.06 7.35 0.16
N ILE A 34 -5.97 8.67 0.19
CA ILE A 34 -6.61 9.50 1.22
C ILE A 34 -8.13 9.26 1.19
N GLU A 35 -8.72 9.31 0.01
CA GLU A 35 -10.16 9.07 -0.15
C GLU A 35 -10.54 7.64 0.27
N LEU A 36 -9.80 6.65 -0.20
CA LEU A 36 -10.08 5.25 0.09
C LEU A 36 -9.99 4.94 1.58
N LEU A 37 -8.90 5.36 2.21
CA LEU A 37 -8.65 5.05 3.61
C LEU A 37 -9.49 5.88 4.58
N GLY A 38 -9.98 7.04 4.12
CA GLY A 38 -10.77 7.93 4.98
C GLY A 38 -9.97 8.55 6.11
N LEU A 39 -8.68 8.77 5.88
CA LEU A 39 -7.77 9.35 6.88
C LEU A 39 -7.29 10.71 6.42
N VAL A 40 -6.81 11.52 7.36
CA VAL A 40 -6.26 12.84 7.02
C VAL A 40 -4.96 12.66 6.21
N PRO A 41 -4.64 13.64 5.33
CA PRO A 41 -3.48 13.53 4.44
C PRO A 41 -2.15 13.22 5.13
N SER A 42 -1.87 13.85 6.27
CA SER A 42 -0.61 13.63 6.98
C SER A 42 -0.48 12.20 7.51
N THR A 43 -1.60 11.61 7.93
CA THR A 43 -1.61 10.23 8.42
C THR A 43 -1.35 9.27 7.26
N VAL A 44 -1.98 9.50 6.10
CA VAL A 44 -1.76 8.67 4.91
C VAL A 44 -0.32 8.76 4.46
N SER A 45 0.24 9.97 4.41
CA SER A 45 1.64 10.16 4.03
C SER A 45 2.59 9.42 4.96
N LYS A 46 2.30 9.41 6.26
CA LYS A 46 3.11 8.67 7.23
C LYS A 46 3.03 7.17 7.01
N HIS A 47 1.83 6.64 6.77
CA HIS A 47 1.66 5.22 6.45
C HIS A 47 2.43 4.82 5.20
N MET A 48 2.33 5.63 4.15
CA MET A 48 3.03 5.32 2.90
C MET A 48 4.54 5.44 3.05
N SER A 49 5.01 6.36 3.88
CA SER A 49 6.43 6.51 4.19
C SER A 49 6.98 5.25 4.90
N ILE A 50 6.22 4.72 5.85
CA ILE A 50 6.61 3.50 6.57
C ILE A 50 6.68 2.31 5.59
N LEU A 51 5.69 2.18 4.71
CA LEU A 51 5.69 1.12 3.70
C LEU A 51 6.86 1.27 2.72
N ARG A 52 7.16 2.50 2.33
CA ARG A 52 8.26 2.80 1.42
C ARG A 52 9.61 2.49 2.04
N ASP A 53 9.81 2.86 3.30
CA ASP A 53 11.05 2.56 4.03
C ASP A 53 11.27 1.06 4.18
N ALA A 54 10.20 0.28 4.24
CA ALA A 54 10.26 -1.18 4.28
C ALA A 54 10.40 -1.80 2.87
N GLU A 55 10.44 -0.96 1.83
CA GLU A 55 10.53 -1.38 0.43
C GLU A 55 9.33 -2.19 -0.06
N LEU A 56 8.19 -2.04 0.62
CA LEU A 56 6.95 -2.73 0.23
C LEU A 56 6.17 -1.96 -0.82
N VAL A 57 6.44 -0.67 -0.97
CA VAL A 57 5.87 0.15 -2.05
C VAL A 57 6.95 1.04 -2.64
N GLU A 58 6.71 1.49 -3.87
CA GLU A 58 7.52 2.51 -4.53
C GLU A 58 6.69 3.77 -4.64
N GLY A 59 7.37 4.93 -4.58
CA GLY A 59 6.71 6.21 -4.75
C GLY A 59 7.37 7.00 -5.85
N LYS A 60 6.57 7.64 -6.70
CA LYS A 60 7.05 8.53 -7.76
C LYS A 60 6.29 9.83 -7.69
N LYS A 61 7.05 10.94 -7.74
CA LYS A 61 6.44 12.26 -7.79
C LYS A 61 6.23 12.65 -9.24
N ARG A 62 5.00 13.03 -9.58
CA ARG A 62 4.66 13.59 -10.89
C ARG A 62 3.95 14.90 -10.67
N GLY A 63 4.62 16.02 -11.03
CA GLY A 63 4.09 17.33 -10.73
C GLY A 63 3.98 17.54 -9.21
N LYS A 64 2.79 17.84 -8.74
CA LYS A 64 2.51 18.07 -7.32
C LYS A 64 2.18 16.79 -6.54
N TRP A 65 1.97 15.69 -7.23
CA TRP A 65 1.36 14.51 -6.63
C TRP A 65 2.31 13.34 -6.52
N MET A 66 2.20 12.62 -5.41
CA MET A 66 2.91 11.35 -5.23
C MET A 66 2.01 10.22 -5.73
N TYR A 67 2.61 9.30 -6.47
CA TYR A 67 1.97 8.07 -6.94
C TYR A 67 2.67 6.89 -6.33
N TYR A 68 1.90 5.93 -5.84
CA TYR A 68 2.45 4.74 -5.19
C TYR A 68 2.08 3.50 -5.98
N SER A 69 2.98 2.52 -5.95
CA SER A 69 2.78 1.23 -6.62
C SER A 69 3.50 0.14 -5.85
N LEU A 70 3.09 -1.09 -6.06
CA LEU A 70 3.85 -2.22 -5.56
C LEU A 70 5.13 -2.34 -6.39
N PRO A 71 6.25 -2.77 -5.79
CA PRO A 71 7.48 -2.93 -6.55
C PRO A 71 7.34 -4.07 -7.58
N PRO A 72 8.11 -4.02 -8.68
CA PRO A 72 8.11 -5.10 -9.65
C PRO A 72 8.48 -6.43 -9.00
N LYS A 73 7.82 -7.50 -9.40
CA LYS A 73 8.03 -8.83 -8.80
C LYS A 73 9.49 -9.29 -8.87
N LYS A 74 10.22 -8.86 -9.88
CA LYS A 74 11.60 -9.28 -10.09
C LYS A 74 12.63 -8.48 -9.31
N SER A 75 12.26 -7.32 -8.78
CA SER A 75 13.23 -6.41 -8.15
C SER A 75 13.77 -6.94 -6.82
N ASN A 76 12.93 -7.62 -6.03
CA ASN A 76 13.33 -8.17 -4.74
C ASN A 76 12.46 -9.38 -4.43
N PRO A 77 12.99 -10.61 -4.62
CA PRO A 77 12.21 -11.82 -4.39
C PRO A 77 11.66 -11.95 -2.96
N ALA A 78 12.41 -11.51 -1.96
CA ALA A 78 11.96 -11.59 -0.57
C ALA A 78 10.76 -10.67 -0.33
N VAL A 79 10.79 -9.44 -0.87
CA VAL A 79 9.68 -8.51 -0.77
C VAL A 79 8.47 -9.05 -1.53
N SER A 80 8.67 -9.59 -2.74
CA SER A 80 7.58 -10.19 -3.51
C SER A 80 6.90 -11.32 -2.76
N ALA A 81 7.69 -12.17 -2.09
CA ALA A 81 7.16 -13.29 -1.31
C ALA A 81 6.31 -12.79 -0.13
N ILE A 82 6.80 -11.78 0.57
CA ILE A 82 6.07 -11.19 1.70
C ILE A 82 4.77 -10.55 1.23
N LEU A 83 4.81 -9.78 0.14
CA LEU A 83 3.63 -9.13 -0.40
C LEU A 83 2.58 -10.15 -0.83
N LYS A 84 3.02 -11.20 -1.51
CA LYS A 84 2.11 -12.27 -1.93
C LYS A 84 1.47 -12.93 -0.71
N TRP A 85 2.27 -13.26 0.29
CA TRP A 85 1.75 -13.88 1.51
C TRP A 85 0.73 -12.98 2.20
N VAL A 86 1.07 -11.71 2.42
CA VAL A 86 0.18 -10.75 3.08
C VAL A 86 -1.15 -10.63 2.33
N ILE A 87 -1.08 -10.39 1.03
CA ILE A 87 -2.28 -10.18 0.21
C ILE A 87 -3.15 -11.44 0.21
N ASP A 88 -2.55 -12.62 0.10
CA ASP A 88 -3.30 -13.88 0.14
C ASP A 88 -4.03 -14.04 1.47
N GLN A 89 -3.47 -13.53 2.57
CA GLN A 89 -4.11 -13.64 3.88
C GLN A 89 -5.31 -12.71 4.05
N ILE A 90 -5.31 -11.56 3.39
CA ILE A 90 -6.32 -10.52 3.62
C ILE A 90 -7.30 -10.33 2.45
N GLU A 91 -7.11 -11.01 1.33
CA GLU A 91 -7.90 -10.75 0.12
C GLU A 91 -9.40 -11.01 0.30
N ASN A 92 -9.78 -11.87 1.24
CA ASN A 92 -11.17 -12.18 1.52
C ASN A 92 -11.74 -11.42 2.72
N ASP A 93 -10.94 -10.53 3.32
CA ASP A 93 -11.42 -9.66 4.39
C ASP A 93 -12.49 -8.71 3.84
N SER A 94 -13.57 -8.52 4.60
CA SER A 94 -14.72 -7.72 4.13
C SER A 94 -14.35 -6.28 3.80
N VAL A 95 -13.47 -5.67 4.57
CA VAL A 95 -13.03 -4.29 4.34
C VAL A 95 -12.18 -4.22 3.07
N VAL A 96 -11.27 -5.18 2.90
CA VAL A 96 -10.40 -5.25 1.71
C VAL A 96 -11.23 -5.47 0.45
N MET A 97 -12.24 -6.33 0.51
CA MET A 97 -13.14 -6.56 -0.62
C MET A 97 -13.94 -5.31 -0.96
N ARG A 98 -14.46 -4.62 0.05
CA ARG A 98 -15.17 -3.35 -0.14
C ARG A 98 -14.26 -2.31 -0.77
N ASP A 99 -13.03 -2.17 -0.28
CA ASP A 99 -12.04 -1.25 -0.84
C ASP A 99 -11.78 -1.55 -2.31
N GLY A 100 -11.68 -2.83 -2.66
CA GLY A 100 -11.46 -3.26 -4.05
C GLY A 100 -12.54 -2.79 -5.00
N LEU A 101 -13.79 -2.75 -4.54
CA LEU A 101 -14.90 -2.22 -5.33
C LEU A 101 -14.87 -0.69 -5.40
N GLN A 102 -14.45 -0.04 -4.32
CA GLN A 102 -14.39 1.43 -4.25
C GLN A 102 -13.30 2.01 -5.13
N ILE A 103 -12.20 1.30 -5.33
CA ILE A 103 -11.07 1.80 -6.12
C ILE A 103 -11.51 2.29 -7.49
N LYS A 104 -12.42 1.58 -8.14
CA LYS A 104 -12.92 1.95 -9.47
C LYS A 104 -13.70 3.25 -9.50
N LYS A 105 -14.14 3.72 -8.34
CA LYS A 105 -14.94 4.94 -8.19
C LYS A 105 -14.13 6.14 -7.70
N LEU A 106 -12.87 5.95 -7.39
CA LEU A 106 -12.02 7.03 -6.90
C LEU A 106 -11.74 8.04 -8.01
N ARG A 107 -11.82 9.31 -7.68
CA ARG A 107 -11.76 10.38 -8.67
C ARG A 107 -10.57 11.31 -8.54
N CYS A 108 -10.09 11.50 -7.45
CA CYS A 108 -9.10 12.49 -7.12
C CYS A 108 -7.99 12.75 -8.18
#